data_d0d40f4613bed4c4b0f500fe97cda72e
#
_entry.id   d0d40f4613bed4c4b0f500fe97cda72e
#
_cell.length_a   1.000
_cell.length_b   1.000
_cell.length_c   1.000
_cell.angle_alpha   90.00
_cell.angle_beta   90.00
_cell.angle_gamma   90.00
#
_symmetry.space_group_name_H-M   'P 1'
#
loop_
_entity.id
_entity.type
_entity.pdbx_description
1 polymer ?
#
loop_
_entity_poly.entity_id
_entity_poly.type
_entity_poly.pdbx_seq_one_letter_code
_entity_poly.pdbx_strand_id
1 'polypeptide(L)'
;ELKAVLLSSLQMQHVVALAGSGTSLGEINGPSMWTLWDHCVNSNPDTGKDERKPTEQAKAVIAEIGYETAVEHENIEALLSRCDAYLQIKKSEQVEKFVSASKAVILKKCSAFLDGADDSKLASHRTFLHRLSRRRVRDSRMKLFTTNYDLCFEHAAGKQGLVLLDGFSFTQPRQFDPRFFLYDIVRRPSTGDEVGNPLEGVFHLYKLHGSVNWDQSSSGDIEIKTDPTPATACLIYPAKGKYQQSYVQPHLELISQYLAALREPNT
;
A
#
# COMPACT_ATOMS: atom_id res chain seq x y z
N GLU A 1 18.65 -9.85 23.65
CA GLU A 1 19.41 -8.99 22.72
C GLU A 1 18.48 -8.26 21.74
N LEU A 2 17.69 -8.93 20.91
CA LEU A 2 16.75 -8.31 19.94
C LEU A 2 15.78 -7.32 20.62
N LYS A 3 15.20 -7.68 21.78
CA LYS A 3 14.27 -6.81 22.50
C LYS A 3 14.95 -5.51 22.96
N ALA A 4 16.20 -5.56 23.38
CA ALA A 4 16.96 -4.39 23.82
C ALA A 4 17.26 -3.46 22.62
N VAL A 5 17.65 -4.04 21.47
CA VAL A 5 17.87 -3.29 20.23
C VAL A 5 16.59 -2.58 19.77
N LEU A 6 15.46 -3.29 19.75
CA LEU A 6 14.17 -2.70 19.38
C LEU A 6 13.76 -1.57 20.33
N LEU A 7 13.93 -1.75 21.64
CA LEU A 7 13.59 -0.71 22.62
C LEU A 7 14.46 0.53 22.46
N SER A 8 15.76 0.38 22.21
CA SER A 8 16.65 1.52 21.98
C SER A 8 16.33 2.22 20.65
N SER A 9 16.03 1.48 19.58
CA SER A 9 15.65 2.05 18.29
C SER A 9 14.37 2.88 18.39
N LEU A 10 13.38 2.43 19.17
CA LEU A 10 12.15 3.18 19.40
C LEU A 10 12.33 4.47 20.22
N GLN A 11 13.47 4.66 20.88
CA GLN A 11 13.81 5.86 21.63
C GLN A 11 14.59 6.89 20.81
N MET A 12 14.96 6.55 19.58
CA MET A 12 15.67 7.47 18.67
C MET A 12 14.80 8.68 18.32
N GLN A 13 15.45 9.81 18.03
CA GLN A 13 14.75 11.06 17.71
C GLN A 13 13.88 10.92 16.45
N HIS A 14 14.40 10.24 15.46
CA HIS A 14 13.69 9.94 14.21
C HIS A 14 13.35 8.45 14.18
N VAL A 15 12.08 8.12 14.03
CA VAL A 15 11.62 6.74 13.86
C VAL A 15 10.97 6.59 12.50
N VAL A 16 11.56 5.72 11.69
CA VAL A 16 11.05 5.30 10.40
C VAL A 16 10.62 3.85 10.50
N ALA A 17 9.40 3.55 10.11
CA ALA A 17 8.90 2.20 10.02
C ALA A 17 8.58 1.85 8.56
N LEU A 18 8.97 0.65 8.12
CA LEU A 18 8.59 0.10 6.83
C LEU A 18 7.72 -1.13 7.05
N ALA A 19 6.49 -1.09 6.55
CA ALA A 19 5.52 -2.16 6.63
C ALA A 19 5.30 -2.81 5.25
N GLY A 20 5.19 -4.11 5.22
CA GLY A 20 4.89 -4.90 4.03
C GLY A 20 3.66 -5.79 4.22
N SER A 21 3.38 -6.65 3.25
CA SER A 21 2.19 -7.53 3.22
C SER A 21 2.00 -8.38 4.47
N GLY A 22 3.09 -8.73 5.17
CA GLY A 22 3.04 -9.48 6.42
C GLY A 22 2.21 -8.81 7.52
N THR A 23 2.08 -7.47 7.50
CA THR A 23 1.24 -6.76 8.47
C THR A 23 -0.25 -6.99 8.27
N SER A 24 -0.69 -7.28 7.05
CA SER A 24 -2.09 -7.52 6.71
C SER A 24 -2.46 -9.00 6.58
N LEU A 25 -1.46 -9.92 6.55
CA LEU A 25 -1.69 -11.36 6.42
C LEU A 25 -2.22 -12.03 7.70
N GLY A 26 -1.86 -11.49 8.88
CA GLY A 26 -2.14 -12.11 10.17
C GLY A 26 -3.60 -12.05 10.59
N GLU A 27 -3.92 -11.13 11.48
CA GLU A 27 -5.25 -11.04 12.12
C GLU A 27 -6.39 -10.72 11.16
N ILE A 28 -6.10 -10.00 10.06
CA ILE A 28 -7.14 -9.51 9.15
C ILE A 28 -7.29 -10.34 7.88
N ASN A 29 -6.42 -11.33 7.66
CA ASN A 29 -6.47 -12.21 6.49
C ASN A 29 -6.40 -11.46 5.14
N GLY A 30 -5.55 -10.45 5.05
CA GLY A 30 -5.27 -9.77 3.78
C GLY A 30 -4.71 -10.74 2.72
N PRO A 31 -4.85 -10.44 1.42
CA PRO A 31 -4.42 -11.35 0.37
C PRO A 31 -2.91 -11.50 0.33
N SER A 32 -2.43 -12.74 0.30
CA SER A 32 -1.05 -13.08 -0.02
C SER A 32 -0.81 -13.07 -1.52
N MET A 33 0.45 -13.05 -1.96
CA MET A 33 0.81 -13.21 -3.39
C MET A 33 0.25 -14.51 -3.97
N TRP A 34 0.21 -15.58 -3.15
CA TRP A 34 -0.38 -16.85 -3.54
C TRP A 34 -1.92 -16.74 -3.67
N THR A 35 -2.60 -16.06 -2.74
CA THR A 35 -4.05 -15.80 -2.85
C THR A 35 -4.37 -15.02 -4.12
N LEU A 36 -3.55 -14.03 -4.47
CA LEU A 36 -3.74 -13.25 -5.69
C LEU A 36 -3.52 -14.10 -6.95
N TRP A 37 -2.51 -15.00 -6.95
CA TRP A 37 -2.34 -15.97 -8.02
C TRP A 37 -3.60 -16.81 -8.20
N ASP A 38 -4.07 -17.41 -7.10
CA ASP A 38 -5.21 -18.33 -7.11
C ASP A 38 -6.45 -17.69 -7.73
N HIS A 39 -6.75 -16.45 -7.35
CA HIS A 39 -7.90 -15.72 -7.87
C HIS A 39 -7.73 -15.17 -9.30
N CYS A 40 -6.51 -14.94 -9.76
CA CYS A 40 -6.25 -14.48 -11.14
C CYS A 40 -6.19 -15.62 -12.14
N VAL A 41 -5.74 -16.80 -11.72
CA VAL A 41 -5.41 -17.91 -12.63
C VAL A 41 -6.44 -19.02 -12.57
N ASN A 42 -6.95 -19.38 -11.38
CA ASN A 42 -7.77 -20.57 -11.19
C ASN A 42 -9.27 -20.28 -11.27
N SER A 43 -10.04 -21.28 -11.71
CA SER A 43 -11.49 -21.19 -11.85
C SER A 43 -12.24 -21.31 -10.51
N ASN A 44 -11.68 -22.06 -9.56
CA ASN A 44 -12.25 -22.32 -8.25
C ASN A 44 -11.27 -21.89 -7.14
N PRO A 45 -11.00 -20.58 -7.01
CA PRO A 45 -10.20 -20.09 -5.90
C PRO A 45 -10.93 -20.38 -4.59
N ASP A 46 -10.22 -20.47 -3.49
CA ASP A 46 -10.76 -20.76 -2.16
C ASP A 46 -11.19 -22.24 -1.93
N THR A 47 -11.01 -23.13 -2.90
CA THR A 47 -11.23 -24.58 -2.75
C THR A 47 -9.97 -25.35 -2.39
N GLY A 48 -10.08 -26.66 -2.14
CA GLY A 48 -8.93 -27.54 -1.92
C GLY A 48 -7.97 -27.55 -3.11
N LYS A 49 -6.67 -27.81 -2.87
CA LYS A 49 -5.63 -27.78 -3.94
C LYS A 49 -5.97 -28.65 -5.14
N ASP A 50 -6.62 -29.79 -4.90
CA ASP A 50 -6.94 -30.76 -5.95
C ASP A 50 -8.09 -30.31 -6.87
N GLU A 51 -8.89 -29.34 -6.46
CA GLU A 51 -10.00 -28.81 -7.23
C GLU A 51 -9.65 -27.55 -8.04
N ARG A 52 -8.50 -26.96 -7.78
CA ARG A 52 -8.03 -25.76 -8.47
C ARG A 52 -7.48 -26.08 -9.83
N LYS A 53 -8.04 -25.47 -10.84
CA LYS A 53 -7.59 -25.63 -12.23
C LYS A 53 -7.48 -24.26 -12.88
N PRO A 54 -6.38 -23.95 -13.58
CA PRO A 54 -6.30 -22.74 -14.35
C PRO A 54 -7.47 -22.63 -15.33
N THR A 55 -8.03 -21.42 -15.41
CA THR A 55 -9.08 -21.10 -16.40
C THR A 55 -8.55 -21.31 -17.80
N GLU A 56 -9.43 -21.57 -18.78
CA GLU A 56 -9.00 -21.74 -20.17
C GLU A 56 -8.28 -20.48 -20.69
N GLN A 57 -8.72 -19.30 -20.26
CA GLN A 57 -8.03 -18.04 -20.58
C GLN A 57 -6.62 -18.01 -19.99
N ALA A 58 -6.45 -18.37 -18.72
CA ALA A 58 -5.14 -18.40 -18.07
C ALA A 58 -4.21 -19.41 -18.72
N LYS A 59 -4.70 -20.63 -19.06
CA LYS A 59 -3.93 -21.64 -19.77
C LYS A 59 -3.42 -21.14 -21.12
N ALA A 60 -4.31 -20.52 -21.89
CA ALA A 60 -3.97 -20.00 -23.21
C ALA A 60 -2.92 -18.87 -23.11
N VAL A 61 -3.07 -17.96 -22.15
CA VAL A 61 -2.08 -16.88 -21.90
C VAL A 61 -0.74 -17.46 -21.44
N ILE A 62 -0.73 -18.38 -20.46
CA ILE A 62 0.47 -19.04 -19.95
C ILE A 62 1.24 -19.72 -21.08
N ALA A 63 0.53 -20.42 -21.98
CA ALA A 63 1.14 -21.06 -23.14
C ALA A 63 1.67 -20.02 -24.16
N GLU A 64 0.91 -18.96 -24.44
CA GLU A 64 1.28 -17.93 -25.42
C GLU A 64 2.55 -17.18 -25.02
N ILE A 65 2.68 -16.84 -23.71
CA ILE A 65 3.85 -16.08 -23.20
C ILE A 65 5.03 -17.01 -22.81
N GLY A 66 4.86 -18.32 -22.90
CA GLY A 66 5.88 -19.30 -22.51
C GLY A 66 6.20 -19.27 -21.00
N TYR A 67 5.19 -19.11 -20.15
CA TYR A 67 5.38 -19.15 -18.69
C TYR A 67 5.40 -20.61 -18.21
N GLU A 68 6.51 -21.03 -17.61
CA GLU A 68 6.69 -22.39 -17.11
C GLU A 68 6.44 -22.47 -15.61
N THR A 69 5.20 -22.80 -15.20
CA THR A 69 4.81 -22.89 -13.78
C THR A 69 5.67 -23.86 -12.98
N ALA A 70 6.19 -24.93 -13.61
CA ALA A 70 7.11 -25.87 -12.96
C ALA A 70 8.45 -25.23 -12.55
N VAL A 71 8.91 -24.20 -13.26
CA VAL A 71 10.17 -23.49 -13.03
C VAL A 71 9.97 -22.19 -12.29
N GLU A 72 9.00 -21.40 -12.73
CA GLU A 72 8.72 -20.05 -12.22
C GLU A 72 7.74 -20.05 -11.02
N HIS A 73 7.18 -21.21 -10.68
CA HIS A 73 6.19 -21.42 -9.63
C HIS A 73 4.87 -20.65 -9.83
N GLU A 74 3.95 -20.79 -8.90
CA GLU A 74 2.67 -20.07 -8.84
C GLU A 74 2.89 -18.65 -8.30
N ASN A 75 3.50 -17.80 -9.11
CA ASN A 75 3.89 -16.44 -8.73
C ASN A 75 3.23 -15.40 -9.65
N ILE A 76 2.23 -14.67 -9.11
CA ILE A 76 1.50 -13.65 -9.88
C ILE A 76 2.40 -12.51 -10.35
N GLU A 77 3.42 -12.13 -9.58
CA GLU A 77 4.37 -11.09 -9.97
C GLU A 77 5.21 -11.51 -11.18
N ALA A 78 5.66 -12.77 -11.20
CA ALA A 78 6.41 -13.31 -12.33
C ALA A 78 5.53 -13.43 -13.58
N LEU A 79 4.29 -13.90 -13.42
CA LEU A 79 3.34 -14.06 -14.52
C LEU A 79 2.99 -12.71 -15.16
N LEU A 80 2.60 -11.71 -14.39
CA LEU A 80 2.27 -10.38 -14.90
C LEU A 80 3.49 -9.69 -15.52
N SER A 81 4.66 -9.87 -14.93
CA SER A 81 5.91 -9.36 -15.52
C SER A 81 6.21 -9.95 -16.89
N ARG A 82 5.94 -11.25 -17.05
CA ARG A 82 6.11 -11.93 -18.34
C ARG A 82 5.06 -11.44 -19.36
N CYS A 83 3.82 -11.22 -18.91
CA CYS A 83 2.77 -10.61 -19.76
C CYS A 83 3.20 -9.22 -20.24
N ASP A 84 3.67 -8.36 -19.33
CA ASP A 84 4.10 -7.00 -19.68
C ASP A 84 5.28 -7.02 -20.66
N ALA A 85 6.29 -7.85 -20.43
CA ALA A 85 7.42 -8.01 -21.34
C ALA A 85 6.99 -8.54 -22.73
N TYR A 86 6.05 -9.48 -22.76
CA TYR A 86 5.50 -10.00 -24.01
C TYR A 86 4.77 -8.92 -24.81
N LEU A 87 3.94 -8.11 -24.13
CA LEU A 87 3.17 -7.03 -24.76
C LEU A 87 4.05 -5.89 -25.29
N GLN A 88 5.25 -5.70 -24.77
CA GLN A 88 6.23 -4.76 -25.33
C GLN A 88 6.76 -5.20 -26.70
N ILE A 89 6.78 -6.50 -26.98
CA ILE A 89 7.33 -7.08 -28.22
C ILE A 89 6.21 -7.39 -29.20
N LYS A 90 5.09 -7.93 -28.74
CA LYS A 90 4.00 -8.43 -29.56
C LYS A 90 2.64 -8.03 -28.99
N LYS A 91 1.79 -7.45 -29.81
CA LYS A 91 0.39 -7.18 -29.44
C LYS A 91 -0.41 -8.47 -29.34
N SER A 92 -1.12 -8.66 -28.24
CA SER A 92 -2.04 -9.77 -28.02
C SER A 92 -3.23 -9.30 -27.20
N GLU A 93 -4.39 -9.24 -27.83
CA GLU A 93 -5.64 -8.86 -27.16
C GLU A 93 -5.99 -9.80 -26.01
N GLN A 94 -5.64 -11.09 -26.14
CA GLN A 94 -5.86 -12.10 -25.10
C GLN A 94 -5.03 -11.83 -23.86
N VAL A 95 -3.74 -11.49 -24.02
CA VAL A 95 -2.85 -11.16 -22.92
C VAL A 95 -3.26 -9.84 -22.28
N GLU A 96 -3.62 -8.81 -23.07
CA GLU A 96 -4.13 -7.52 -22.56
C GLU A 96 -5.39 -7.71 -21.71
N LYS A 97 -6.36 -8.52 -22.18
CA LYS A 97 -7.58 -8.83 -21.42
C LYS A 97 -7.26 -9.56 -20.10
N PHE A 98 -6.34 -10.51 -20.13
CA PHE A 98 -5.93 -11.23 -18.92
C PHE A 98 -5.27 -10.30 -17.91
N VAL A 99 -4.35 -9.44 -18.34
CA VAL A 99 -3.68 -8.45 -17.46
C VAL A 99 -4.71 -7.49 -16.85
N SER A 100 -5.65 -6.98 -17.67
CA SER A 100 -6.70 -6.08 -17.20
C SER A 100 -7.63 -6.75 -16.19
N ALA A 101 -8.05 -7.99 -16.45
CA ALA A 101 -8.86 -8.78 -15.51
C ALA A 101 -8.10 -9.06 -14.19
N SER A 102 -6.81 -9.42 -14.28
CA SER A 102 -5.97 -9.65 -13.12
C SER A 102 -5.80 -8.39 -12.26
N LYS A 103 -5.60 -7.22 -12.88
CA LYS A 103 -5.56 -5.93 -12.17
C LYS A 103 -6.87 -5.65 -11.42
N ALA A 104 -8.03 -5.94 -12.04
CA ALA A 104 -9.33 -5.78 -11.40
C ALA A 104 -9.48 -6.72 -10.18
N VAL A 105 -9.06 -7.97 -10.31
CA VAL A 105 -9.07 -8.95 -9.21
C VAL A 105 -8.18 -8.50 -8.06
N ILE A 106 -6.96 -8.06 -8.34
CA ILE A 106 -5.99 -7.59 -7.34
C ILE A 106 -6.56 -6.39 -6.59
N LEU A 107 -7.06 -5.37 -7.31
CA LEU A 107 -7.66 -4.18 -6.72
C LEU A 107 -8.80 -4.57 -5.77
N LYS A 108 -9.74 -5.39 -6.24
CA LYS A 108 -10.88 -5.86 -5.45
C LYS A 108 -10.46 -6.67 -4.23
N LYS A 109 -9.51 -7.61 -4.37
CA LYS A 109 -9.05 -8.44 -3.24
C LYS A 109 -8.28 -7.64 -2.20
N CYS A 110 -7.51 -6.64 -2.62
CA CYS A 110 -6.76 -5.77 -1.70
C CYS A 110 -7.64 -4.70 -1.01
N SER A 111 -8.88 -4.48 -1.46
CA SER A 111 -9.84 -3.58 -0.79
C SER A 111 -10.87 -4.35 0.05
N ALA A 112 -11.51 -5.36 -0.53
CA ALA A 112 -12.70 -6.00 0.03
C ALA A 112 -12.49 -6.80 1.32
N PHE A 113 -11.25 -7.21 1.67
CA PHE A 113 -11.02 -7.97 2.90
C PHE A 113 -11.22 -7.13 4.18
N LEU A 114 -11.28 -5.81 4.05
CA LEU A 114 -11.61 -4.88 5.13
C LEU A 114 -13.12 -4.67 5.30
N ASP A 115 -13.93 -5.05 4.32
CA ASP A 115 -15.36 -4.85 4.36
C ASP A 115 -15.99 -5.69 5.48
N GLY A 116 -16.71 -5.03 6.40
CA GLY A 116 -17.29 -5.69 7.56
C GLY A 116 -16.28 -6.27 8.56
N ALA A 117 -15.00 -5.89 8.46
CA ALA A 117 -14.00 -6.34 9.41
C ALA A 117 -14.31 -5.81 10.83
N ASP A 118 -14.35 -6.72 11.79
CA ASP A 118 -14.50 -6.39 13.20
C ASP A 118 -13.24 -5.62 13.71
N ASP A 119 -13.47 -4.73 14.65
CA ASP A 119 -12.42 -3.93 15.30
C ASP A 119 -11.29 -4.77 15.92
N SER A 120 -11.55 -6.01 16.29
CA SER A 120 -10.56 -6.94 16.82
C SER A 120 -9.48 -7.30 15.79
N LYS A 121 -9.84 -7.34 14.50
CA LYS A 121 -8.92 -7.71 13.40
C LYS A 121 -7.81 -6.70 13.12
N LEU A 122 -7.94 -5.47 13.61
CA LEU A 122 -6.91 -4.43 13.50
C LEU A 122 -6.17 -4.16 14.82
N ALA A 123 -6.25 -5.09 15.79
CA ALA A 123 -5.68 -4.88 17.12
C ALA A 123 -4.17 -4.63 17.09
N SER A 124 -3.42 -5.37 16.27
CA SER A 124 -1.98 -5.16 16.12
C SER A 124 -1.64 -3.82 15.49
N HIS A 125 -2.36 -3.42 14.41
CA HIS A 125 -2.19 -2.11 13.79
C HIS A 125 -2.50 -0.97 14.77
N ARG A 126 -3.60 -1.08 15.51
CA ARG A 126 -4.00 -0.10 16.52
C ARG A 126 -2.97 0.03 17.62
N THR A 127 -2.50 -1.11 18.15
CA THR A 127 -1.48 -1.12 19.21
C THR A 127 -0.17 -0.48 18.73
N PHE A 128 0.25 -0.81 17.51
CA PHE A 128 1.44 -0.24 16.88
C PHE A 128 1.30 1.28 16.74
N LEU A 129 0.24 1.76 16.10
CA LEU A 129 0.00 3.19 15.92
C LEU A 129 -0.14 3.92 17.24
N HIS A 130 -0.92 3.38 18.19
CA HIS A 130 -1.11 3.99 19.50
C HIS A 130 0.21 4.23 20.25
N ARG A 131 1.15 3.30 20.15
CA ARG A 131 2.44 3.41 20.84
C ARG A 131 3.41 4.34 20.13
N LEU A 132 3.45 4.29 18.80
CA LEU A 132 4.46 5.02 18.02
C LEU A 132 4.06 6.43 17.62
N SER A 133 2.77 6.74 17.51
CA SER A 133 2.30 8.10 17.20
C SER A 133 2.33 9.05 18.41
N ARG A 134 2.37 8.51 19.63
CA ARG A 134 2.42 9.30 20.88
C ARG A 134 3.85 9.51 21.36
N ARG A 135 4.67 10.04 20.49
CA ARG A 135 6.05 10.42 20.80
C ARG A 135 6.11 11.75 21.54
N ARG A 136 7.26 12.05 22.12
CA ARG A 136 7.48 13.33 22.78
C ARG A 136 7.33 14.47 21.78
N VAL A 137 6.78 15.58 22.22
CA VAL A 137 6.54 16.77 21.38
C VAL A 137 7.80 17.27 20.65
N ARG A 138 8.97 17.09 21.26
CA ARG A 138 10.26 17.47 20.70
C ARG A 138 10.82 16.49 19.66
N ASP A 139 10.28 15.27 19.61
CA ASP A 139 10.73 14.24 18.68
C ASP A 139 9.98 14.41 17.35
N SER A 140 10.61 14.06 16.25
CA SER A 140 9.96 14.06 14.93
C SER A 140 8.74 13.14 14.91
N ARG A 141 7.75 13.50 14.10
CA ARG A 141 6.61 12.62 13.85
C ARG A 141 7.07 11.29 13.28
N MET A 142 6.44 10.21 13.71
CA MET A 142 6.70 8.90 13.14
C MET A 142 6.39 8.92 11.64
N LYS A 143 7.35 8.44 10.83
CA LYS A 143 7.17 8.22 9.40
C LYS A 143 6.94 6.73 9.16
N LEU A 144 5.73 6.38 8.74
CA LEU A 144 5.35 5.02 8.38
C LEU A 144 5.30 4.89 6.86
N PHE A 145 6.21 4.11 6.32
CA PHE A 145 6.23 3.73 4.90
C PHE A 145 5.60 2.35 4.75
N THR A 146 4.84 2.16 3.69
CA THR A 146 4.26 0.84 3.39
C THR A 146 4.26 0.56 1.90
N THR A 147 4.47 -0.70 1.55
CA THR A 147 4.28 -1.21 0.19
C THR A 147 2.88 -1.81 0.00
N ASN A 148 2.06 -1.83 1.05
CA ASN A 148 0.71 -2.37 0.99
C ASN A 148 -0.26 -1.39 0.32
N TYR A 149 -1.16 -1.93 -0.46
CA TYR A 149 -2.24 -1.15 -1.11
C TYR A 149 -3.44 -0.91 -0.21
N ASP A 150 -3.62 -1.78 0.80
CA ASP A 150 -4.79 -1.80 1.70
C ASP A 150 -4.89 -0.55 2.58
N LEU A 151 -6.01 -0.41 3.27
CA LEU A 151 -6.33 0.71 4.16
C LEU A 151 -6.25 0.34 5.65
N CYS A 152 -5.49 -0.70 6.02
CA CYS A 152 -5.41 -1.18 7.41
C CYS A 152 -4.93 -0.09 8.38
N PHE A 153 -3.90 0.66 8.01
CA PHE A 153 -3.36 1.72 8.87
C PHE A 153 -4.32 2.91 8.97
N GLU A 154 -4.98 3.28 7.87
CA GLU A 154 -5.96 4.36 7.83
C GLU A 154 -7.17 4.03 8.71
N HIS A 155 -7.72 2.81 8.60
CA HIS A 155 -8.83 2.35 9.44
C HIS A 155 -8.42 2.26 10.91
N ALA A 156 -7.23 1.72 11.21
CA ALA A 156 -6.73 1.63 12.57
C ALA A 156 -6.52 3.01 13.20
N ALA A 157 -6.01 3.99 12.45
CA ALA A 157 -5.86 5.36 12.88
C ALA A 157 -7.20 6.03 13.17
N GLY A 158 -8.17 5.90 12.26
CA GLY A 158 -9.52 6.45 12.41
C GLY A 158 -10.23 5.93 13.65
N LYS A 159 -10.13 4.62 13.93
CA LYS A 159 -10.70 4.00 15.13
C LYS A 159 -10.09 4.48 16.45
N GLN A 160 -8.91 5.04 16.41
CA GLN A 160 -8.22 5.57 17.60
C GLN A 160 -8.24 7.09 17.69
N GLY A 161 -8.88 7.77 16.75
CA GLY A 161 -8.88 9.22 16.68
C GLY A 161 -7.49 9.83 16.47
N LEU A 162 -6.58 9.09 15.82
CA LEU A 162 -5.27 9.59 15.43
C LEU A 162 -5.38 10.46 14.18
N VAL A 163 -4.44 11.37 14.03
CA VAL A 163 -4.35 12.22 12.85
C VAL A 163 -3.30 11.68 11.89
N LEU A 164 -3.74 11.46 10.67
CA LEU A 164 -2.92 10.93 9.59
C LEU A 164 -2.60 12.02 8.58
N LEU A 165 -1.32 12.23 8.31
CA LEU A 165 -0.81 13.04 7.20
C LEU A 165 -0.33 12.09 6.09
N ASP A 166 -1.08 12.02 5.00
CA ASP A 166 -0.90 11.04 3.92
C ASP A 166 -0.51 11.68 2.57
N GLY A 167 -0.19 12.97 2.59
CA GLY A 167 0.17 13.72 1.38
C GLY A 167 -1.04 14.22 0.58
N PHE A 168 -2.25 14.10 1.11
CA PHE A 168 -3.45 14.60 0.45
C PHE A 168 -4.01 15.85 1.14
N SER A 169 -4.68 16.69 0.34
CA SER A 169 -5.35 17.90 0.82
C SER A 169 -6.44 17.55 1.85
N PHE A 170 -6.75 18.52 2.71
CA PHE A 170 -7.85 18.42 3.68
C PHE A 170 -9.21 18.86 3.12
N THR A 171 -9.25 19.28 1.84
CA THR A 171 -10.46 19.70 1.13
C THR A 171 -10.97 18.61 0.22
N GLN A 172 -12.18 18.71 -0.30
CA GLN A 172 -12.78 17.80 -1.27
C GLN A 172 -12.77 18.41 -2.69
N PRO A 173 -12.39 17.66 -3.72
CA PRO A 173 -11.77 16.33 -3.67
C PRO A 173 -10.40 16.38 -2.98
N ARG A 174 -10.03 15.29 -2.28
CA ARG A 174 -8.70 15.18 -1.70
C ARG A 174 -7.69 14.86 -2.79
N GLN A 175 -6.77 15.79 -3.05
CA GLN A 175 -5.76 15.66 -4.10
C GLN A 175 -4.37 15.51 -3.48
N PHE A 176 -3.55 14.68 -4.11
CA PHE A 176 -2.18 14.45 -3.68
C PHE A 176 -1.29 15.66 -3.96
N ASP A 177 -0.61 16.12 -2.93
CA ASP A 177 0.45 17.12 -3.01
C ASP A 177 1.48 16.83 -1.92
N PRO A 178 2.72 16.53 -2.27
CA PRO A 178 3.76 16.16 -1.30
C PRO A 178 4.04 17.26 -0.27
N ARG A 179 3.64 18.50 -0.51
CA ARG A 179 3.77 19.60 0.45
C ARG A 179 2.99 19.35 1.74
N PHE A 180 1.93 18.54 1.70
CA PHE A 180 1.17 18.17 2.90
C PHE A 180 1.99 17.35 3.90
N PHE A 181 3.07 16.70 3.48
CA PHE A 181 4.01 16.05 4.39
C PHE A 181 4.90 17.03 5.16
N LEU A 182 4.95 18.29 4.76
CA LEU A 182 5.69 19.35 5.48
C LEU A 182 4.85 20.03 6.58
N TYR A 183 3.57 19.69 6.65
CA TYR A 183 2.67 20.28 7.64
C TYR A 183 2.71 19.49 8.95
N ASP A 184 2.42 20.22 10.03
CA ASP A 184 2.15 19.62 11.33
C ASP A 184 0.85 20.22 11.90
N ILE A 185 0.27 19.55 12.88
CA ILE A 185 -0.97 19.98 13.51
C ILE A 185 -0.65 20.41 14.93
N VAL A 186 -0.99 21.66 15.21
CA VAL A 186 -0.84 22.27 16.52
C VAL A 186 -2.20 22.66 17.09
N ARG A 187 -2.37 22.44 18.39
CA ARG A 187 -3.55 22.91 19.10
C ARG A 187 -3.39 24.41 19.35
N ARG A 188 -4.38 25.19 18.91
CA ARG A 188 -4.40 26.63 19.22
C ARG A 188 -4.55 26.82 20.75
N PRO A 189 -3.71 27.65 21.39
CA PRO A 189 -3.88 27.97 22.80
C PRO A 189 -5.17 28.78 23.03
N SER A 190 -5.71 28.68 24.21
CA SER A 190 -6.92 29.43 24.62
C SER A 190 -6.65 30.91 24.89
N THR A 191 -5.41 31.27 25.20
CA THR A 191 -4.92 32.63 25.44
C THR A 191 -3.99 33.06 24.31
N GLY A 192 -4.11 34.27 23.82
CA GLY A 192 -3.52 34.73 22.55
C GLY A 192 -1.98 34.79 22.48
N ASP A 193 -1.28 34.73 23.60
CA ASP A 193 0.17 34.94 23.69
C ASP A 193 0.95 33.64 23.85
N GLU A 194 0.30 32.47 23.89
CA GLU A 194 0.96 31.19 24.05
C GLU A 194 1.29 30.56 22.69
N VAL A 195 2.45 29.93 22.60
CA VAL A 195 2.83 29.13 21.43
C VAL A 195 1.96 27.86 21.38
N GLY A 196 1.35 27.57 20.24
CA GLY A 196 0.54 26.38 20.06
C GLY A 196 1.33 25.09 20.37
N ASN A 197 0.70 24.18 21.07
CA ASN A 197 1.30 22.87 21.37
C ASN A 197 1.05 21.87 20.24
N PRO A 198 2.08 21.15 19.75
CA PRO A 198 1.89 20.09 18.79
C PRO A 198 0.87 19.06 19.30
N LEU A 199 -0.05 18.65 18.41
CA LEU A 199 -1.05 17.64 18.74
C LEU A 199 -0.39 16.26 18.89
N GLU A 200 -0.69 15.54 19.97
CA GLU A 200 -0.28 14.14 20.10
C GLU A 200 -1.08 13.24 19.15
N GLY A 201 -0.51 12.09 18.77
CA GLY A 201 -1.18 11.11 17.92
C GLY A 201 -1.21 11.50 16.44
N VAL A 202 -0.28 12.33 16.00
CA VAL A 202 -0.06 12.65 14.59
C VAL A 202 1.06 11.78 14.04
N PHE A 203 0.89 11.22 12.84
CA PHE A 203 1.93 10.50 12.13
C PHE A 203 1.79 10.65 10.61
N HIS A 204 2.88 10.37 9.88
CA HIS A 204 2.89 10.43 8.43
C HIS A 204 2.80 9.01 7.86
N LEU A 205 1.95 8.81 6.85
CA LEU A 205 1.83 7.55 6.12
C LEU A 205 2.20 7.75 4.66
N TYR A 206 3.19 7.00 4.21
CA TYR A 206 3.69 7.01 2.84
C TYR A 206 3.42 5.67 2.17
N LYS A 207 2.51 5.62 1.22
CA LYS A 207 2.16 4.39 0.47
C LYS A 207 2.98 4.30 -0.80
N LEU A 208 4.15 3.67 -0.70
CA LEU A 208 5.17 3.63 -1.75
C LEU A 208 4.66 3.03 -3.08
N HIS A 209 3.72 2.10 -2.99
CA HIS A 209 3.14 1.42 -4.16
C HIS A 209 1.72 1.89 -4.48
N GLY A 210 1.27 3.02 -3.95
CA GLY A 210 -0.09 3.51 -4.13
C GLY A 210 -1.10 2.85 -3.20
N SER A 211 -2.37 3.07 -3.46
CA SER A 211 -3.46 2.64 -2.59
C SER A 211 -4.70 2.22 -3.37
N VAL A 212 -5.47 1.28 -2.83
CA VAL A 212 -6.73 0.82 -3.42
C VAL A 212 -7.79 1.93 -3.57
N ASN A 213 -7.61 3.06 -2.92
CA ASN A 213 -8.48 4.22 -3.01
C ASN A 213 -7.84 5.44 -3.72
N TRP A 214 -6.71 5.25 -4.40
CA TRP A 214 -6.10 6.30 -5.21
C TRP A 214 -6.51 6.17 -6.66
N ASP A 215 -7.02 7.25 -7.22
CA ASP A 215 -7.51 7.31 -8.60
C ASP A 215 -6.78 8.43 -9.35
N GLN A 216 -6.29 8.12 -10.55
CA GLN A 216 -5.65 9.11 -11.42
C GLN A 216 -6.68 9.71 -12.36
N SER A 217 -6.83 11.02 -12.28
CA SER A 217 -7.71 11.78 -13.19
C SER A 217 -7.13 11.86 -14.61
N SER A 218 -7.93 12.30 -15.55
CA SER A 218 -7.47 12.56 -16.93
C SER A 218 -6.44 13.68 -17.04
N SER A 219 -6.37 14.60 -16.06
CA SER A 219 -5.33 15.64 -15.94
C SER A 219 -4.01 15.11 -15.37
N GLY A 220 -4.01 13.88 -14.84
CA GLY A 220 -2.84 13.28 -14.18
C GLY A 220 -2.80 13.48 -12.67
N ASP A 221 -3.76 14.24 -12.11
CA ASP A 221 -3.86 14.45 -10.66
C ASP A 221 -4.30 13.16 -9.96
N ILE A 222 -3.76 12.92 -8.79
CA ILE A 222 -4.13 11.77 -7.97
C ILE A 222 -5.15 12.22 -6.90
N GLU A 223 -6.28 11.52 -6.86
CA GLU A 223 -7.38 11.82 -5.94
C GLU A 223 -7.73 10.59 -5.10
N ILE A 224 -8.31 10.82 -3.91
CA ILE A 224 -8.90 9.74 -3.13
C ILE A 224 -10.34 9.51 -3.59
N LYS A 225 -10.62 8.27 -4.02
CA LYS A 225 -11.96 7.79 -4.35
C LYS A 225 -12.26 6.48 -3.62
N THR A 226 -13.52 6.26 -3.31
CA THR A 226 -13.94 5.04 -2.61
C THR A 226 -13.78 3.79 -3.47
N ASP A 227 -13.98 3.91 -4.77
CA ASP A 227 -14.00 2.77 -5.71
C ASP A 227 -13.36 3.19 -7.06
N PRO A 228 -12.04 3.29 -7.13
CA PRO A 228 -11.34 3.57 -8.38
C PRO A 228 -11.47 2.40 -9.35
N THR A 229 -11.51 2.69 -10.65
CA THR A 229 -11.52 1.64 -11.66
C THR A 229 -10.12 1.05 -11.87
N PRO A 230 -9.99 -0.21 -12.32
CA PRO A 230 -8.67 -0.80 -12.60
C PRO A 230 -7.83 -0.03 -13.63
N ALA A 231 -8.48 0.78 -14.47
CA ALA A 231 -7.81 1.60 -15.48
C ALA A 231 -7.23 2.90 -14.92
N THR A 232 -7.84 3.43 -13.85
CA THR A 232 -7.48 4.71 -13.24
C THR A 232 -6.83 4.56 -11.86
N ALA A 233 -6.92 3.35 -11.25
CA ALA A 233 -6.33 3.07 -9.95
C ALA A 233 -4.81 3.32 -9.96
N CYS A 234 -4.34 4.17 -9.06
CA CYS A 234 -2.93 4.51 -8.92
C CYS A 234 -2.23 3.50 -8.01
N LEU A 235 -1.81 2.37 -8.61
CA LEU A 235 -1.12 1.26 -7.96
C LEU A 235 0.09 0.81 -8.77
N ILE A 236 1.18 0.48 -8.08
CA ILE A 236 2.24 -0.34 -8.65
C ILE A 236 1.84 -1.81 -8.49
N TYR A 237 1.21 -2.37 -9.53
CA TYR A 237 0.80 -3.77 -9.52
C TYR A 237 2.00 -4.72 -9.37
N PRO A 238 1.79 -5.95 -8.82
CA PRO A 238 2.86 -6.92 -8.69
C PRO A 238 3.44 -7.27 -10.07
N ALA A 239 4.61 -6.73 -10.39
CA ALA A 239 5.38 -7.03 -11.60
C ALA A 239 6.86 -6.70 -11.36
N LYS A 240 7.79 -7.43 -12.00
CA LYS A 240 9.24 -7.20 -11.87
C LYS A 240 9.68 -5.85 -12.48
N GLY A 241 8.93 -5.35 -13.48
CA GLY A 241 9.17 -4.05 -14.12
C GLY A 241 8.75 -2.82 -13.31
N LYS A 242 8.63 -2.93 -11.99
CA LYS A 242 8.20 -1.86 -11.06
C LYS A 242 9.01 -0.56 -11.18
N TYR A 243 10.26 -0.65 -11.61
CA TYR A 243 11.13 0.53 -11.74
C TYR A 243 10.52 1.61 -12.63
N GLN A 244 9.98 1.25 -13.80
CA GLN A 244 9.38 2.23 -14.71
C GLN A 244 8.14 2.90 -14.08
N GLN A 245 7.32 2.14 -13.36
CA GLN A 245 6.14 2.67 -12.66
C GLN A 245 6.54 3.54 -11.45
N SER A 246 7.66 3.24 -10.79
CA SER A 246 8.14 4.02 -9.65
C SER A 246 8.75 5.38 -10.04
N TYR A 247 9.10 5.60 -11.32
CA TYR A 247 9.57 6.91 -11.81
C TYR A 247 8.43 7.89 -12.13
N VAL A 248 7.19 7.47 -12.00
CA VAL A 248 6.02 8.33 -12.24
C VAL A 248 5.46 8.83 -10.90
N GLN A 249 4.93 10.05 -10.90
CA GLN A 249 4.22 10.58 -9.74
C GLN A 249 2.95 9.76 -9.43
N PRO A 250 2.62 9.53 -8.16
CA PRO A 250 3.23 10.06 -6.93
C PRO A 250 4.39 9.19 -6.40
N HIS A 251 4.66 8.03 -6.99
CA HIS A 251 5.59 7.02 -6.47
C HIS A 251 7.03 7.52 -6.36
N LEU A 252 7.51 8.27 -7.36
CA LEU A 252 8.85 8.84 -7.35
C LEU A 252 9.07 9.75 -6.14
N GLU A 253 8.10 10.61 -5.86
CA GLU A 253 8.16 11.52 -4.70
C GLU A 253 8.17 10.73 -3.39
N LEU A 254 7.29 9.73 -3.25
CA LEU A 254 7.21 8.90 -2.03
C LEU A 254 8.49 8.11 -1.77
N ILE A 255 9.12 7.56 -2.81
CA ILE A 255 10.43 6.89 -2.71
C ILE A 255 11.52 7.88 -2.33
N SER A 256 11.51 9.08 -2.91
CA SER A 256 12.44 10.16 -2.56
C SER A 256 12.32 10.53 -1.07
N GLN A 257 11.10 10.68 -0.56
CA GLN A 257 10.83 10.92 0.87
C GLN A 257 11.33 9.77 1.76
N TYR A 258 11.17 8.52 1.32
CA TYR A 258 11.71 7.36 2.03
C TYR A 258 13.23 7.40 2.14
N LEU A 259 13.92 7.62 1.01
CA LEU A 259 15.37 7.72 0.99
C LEU A 259 15.89 8.90 1.80
N ALA A 260 15.19 10.03 1.78
CA ALA A 260 15.52 11.19 2.60
C ALA A 260 15.38 10.86 4.10
N ALA A 261 14.27 10.21 4.48
CA ALA A 261 14.03 9.82 5.87
C ALA A 261 15.11 8.88 6.43
N LEU A 262 15.61 7.93 5.62
CA LEU A 262 16.69 7.02 6.03
C LEU A 262 18.06 7.71 6.19
N ARG A 263 18.22 8.92 5.65
CA ARG A 263 19.47 9.71 5.76
C ARG A 263 19.44 10.75 6.88
N GLU A 264 18.31 10.90 7.55
CA GLU A 264 18.22 11.82 8.69
C GLU A 264 19.14 11.32 9.83
N PRO A 265 19.91 12.21 10.48
CA PRO A 265 20.73 11.84 11.63
C PRO A 265 19.88 11.22 12.74
N ASN A 266 20.39 10.18 13.40
CA ASN A 266 19.69 9.47 14.48
C ASN A 266 18.38 8.77 14.05
N THR A 267 18.34 8.26 12.82
CA THR A 267 17.26 7.38 12.34
C THR A 267 17.59 5.92 12.60
#